data_4e532c90e9fe392e362e50c3b26ef5e1
#
_entry.id   4e532c90e9fe392e362e50c3b26ef5e1
#
_cell.length_a   1.000
_cell.length_b   1.000
_cell.length_c   1.000
_cell.angle_alpha   90.00
_cell.angle_beta   90.00
_cell.angle_gamma   90.00
#
_symmetry.space_group_name_H-M   'P 1'
#
loop_
_entity.id
_entity.type
_entity.pdbx_description
1 polymer ?
#
loop_
_entity_poly.entity_id
_entity_poly.type
_entity_poly.pdbx_seq_one_letter_code
_entity_poly.pdbx_strand_id
1 'polypeptide(L)'
;MKPAILAMAALAAISASACAITPAEMARPVALQSAAATPITGIGGGERGSFAVGQNTGSFSRSATKLSFFDLFNMRDGGANFTLQGADFQNGLQVACTMRERSVTIDIVEFKPGPMALGCDVRSGGQIAPVMLEVQEAAADFTNREQRRGRVMVDGAALDIRSVHEIAGSAFPTSAPMGYVFERNGVAIGGVDLNNGPAMFEAPGASAADRKAVVLAAVALSVFWDPANIDA
;
A
#
# COMPACT_ATOMS: atom_id res chain seq x y z
N MET A 1 -69.22 18.18 -34.45
CA MET A 1 -68.75 17.20 -33.49
C MET A 1 -67.40 16.64 -33.98
N LYS A 2 -66.27 16.99 -33.37
CA LYS A 2 -64.93 16.49 -33.71
C LYS A 2 -64.42 15.61 -32.56
N PRO A 3 -64.00 14.38 -32.77
CA PRO A 3 -63.45 13.59 -31.73
C PRO A 3 -61.96 13.98 -31.47
N ALA A 4 -61.65 14.25 -30.22
CA ALA A 4 -60.25 14.48 -29.75
C ALA A 4 -59.52 13.17 -29.72
N ILE A 5 -58.39 13.11 -30.44
CA ILE A 5 -57.46 11.99 -30.38
C ILE A 5 -56.52 12.24 -29.20
N LEU A 6 -56.66 11.45 -28.12
CA LEU A 6 -55.70 11.39 -27.03
C LEU A 6 -54.46 10.62 -27.51
N ALA A 7 -53.35 11.33 -27.75
CA ALA A 7 -52.06 10.71 -27.96
C ALA A 7 -51.48 10.32 -26.61
N MET A 8 -51.46 9.04 -26.31
CA MET A 8 -50.75 8.44 -25.15
C MET A 8 -49.28 8.36 -25.47
N ALA A 9 -48.50 9.32 -24.97
CA ALA A 9 -47.02 9.25 -25.01
C ALA A 9 -46.55 8.30 -23.91
N ALA A 10 -46.24 7.06 -24.28
CA ALA A 10 -45.55 6.12 -23.40
C ALA A 10 -44.08 6.55 -23.30
N LEU A 11 -43.70 7.23 -22.21
CA LEU A 11 -42.32 7.44 -21.85
C LEU A 11 -41.73 6.08 -21.42
N ALA A 12 -40.99 5.45 -22.31
CA ALA A 12 -40.11 4.36 -21.97
C ALA A 12 -38.94 4.92 -21.13
N ALA A 13 -39.03 4.81 -19.83
CA ALA A 13 -37.91 5.04 -18.93
C ALA A 13 -36.87 3.92 -19.15
N ILE A 14 -35.89 4.20 -19.99
CA ILE A 14 -34.71 3.36 -20.12
C ILE A 14 -33.92 3.52 -18.82
N SER A 15 -34.12 2.58 -17.89
CA SER A 15 -33.28 2.46 -16.70
C SER A 15 -31.87 2.09 -17.18
N ALA A 16 -31.02 3.09 -17.37
CA ALA A 16 -29.60 2.86 -17.52
C ALA A 16 -29.10 2.28 -16.19
N SER A 17 -29.06 0.97 -16.09
CA SER A 17 -28.32 0.29 -15.05
C SER A 17 -26.85 0.63 -15.29
N ALA A 18 -26.37 1.71 -14.67
CA ALA A 18 -24.96 1.99 -14.59
C ALA A 18 -24.36 0.76 -13.89
N CYS A 19 -23.62 -0.06 -14.63
CA CYS A 19 -22.76 -1.06 -14.04
C CYS A 19 -21.79 -0.29 -13.16
N ALA A 20 -22.06 -0.20 -11.86
CA ALA A 20 -21.10 0.30 -10.89
C ALA A 20 -19.93 -0.68 -10.92
N ILE A 21 -18.86 -0.27 -11.55
CA ILE A 21 -17.59 -1.04 -11.48
C ILE A 21 -17.16 -0.97 -10.02
N THR A 22 -17.33 -2.07 -9.30
CA THR A 22 -16.81 -2.16 -7.94
C THR A 22 -15.29 -2.18 -8.05
N PRO A 23 -14.58 -1.24 -7.43
CA PRO A 23 -13.13 -1.22 -7.43
C PRO A 23 -12.59 -2.54 -6.88
N ALA A 24 -11.46 -2.99 -7.43
CA ALA A 24 -10.77 -4.17 -6.92
C ALA A 24 -10.26 -3.90 -5.50
N GLU A 25 -10.57 -4.76 -4.55
CA GLU A 25 -10.10 -4.69 -3.17
C GLU A 25 -9.15 -5.86 -2.88
N MET A 26 -8.20 -5.63 -2.01
CA MET A 26 -7.30 -6.67 -1.49
C MET A 26 -8.10 -7.73 -0.73
N ALA A 27 -7.82 -9.01 -0.99
CA ALA A 27 -8.39 -10.10 -0.19
C ALA A 27 -7.82 -10.05 1.24
N ARG A 28 -8.71 -9.88 2.22
CA ARG A 28 -8.33 -9.76 3.63
C ARG A 28 -8.28 -11.13 4.32
N PRO A 29 -7.27 -11.38 5.16
CA PRO A 29 -7.28 -12.53 6.06
C PRO A 29 -8.53 -12.54 6.95
N VAL A 30 -8.94 -13.71 7.40
CA VAL A 30 -10.15 -13.88 8.22
C VAL A 30 -10.18 -12.94 9.43
N ALA A 31 -9.03 -12.76 10.11
CA ALA A 31 -8.91 -11.87 11.27
C ALA A 31 -9.21 -10.40 10.96
N LEU A 32 -9.12 -9.97 9.69
CA LEU A 32 -9.33 -8.59 9.25
C LEU A 32 -10.62 -8.40 8.45
N GLN A 33 -11.40 -9.45 8.19
CA GLN A 33 -12.63 -9.35 7.39
C GLN A 33 -13.68 -8.43 8.02
N SER A 34 -13.79 -8.43 9.35
CA SER A 34 -14.70 -7.56 10.09
C SER A 34 -14.10 -6.22 10.49
N ALA A 35 -12.81 -5.99 10.19
CA ALA A 35 -12.14 -4.75 10.53
C ALA A 35 -12.64 -3.59 9.65
N ALA A 36 -12.99 -2.47 10.29
CA ALA A 36 -13.34 -1.26 9.57
C ALA A 36 -12.13 -0.72 8.80
N ALA A 37 -12.37 -0.27 7.57
CA ALA A 37 -11.36 0.43 6.79
C ALA A 37 -11.19 1.86 7.31
N THR A 38 -9.95 2.25 7.61
CA THR A 38 -9.57 3.62 7.92
C THR A 38 -8.85 4.21 6.72
N PRO A 39 -9.46 5.15 5.97
CA PRO A 39 -8.83 5.74 4.80
C PRO A 39 -7.55 6.47 5.17
N ILE A 40 -6.54 6.38 4.32
CA ILE A 40 -5.35 7.23 4.34
C ILE A 40 -5.55 8.29 3.27
N THR A 41 -6.06 9.45 3.65
CA THR A 41 -6.43 10.51 2.70
C THR A 41 -5.25 11.42 2.38
N GLY A 42 -5.26 12.02 1.18
CA GLY A 42 -4.25 12.98 0.75
C GLY A 42 -3.03 12.36 0.05
N ILE A 43 -2.85 11.04 0.08
CA ILE A 43 -1.82 10.35 -0.71
C ILE A 43 -2.39 10.05 -2.10
N GLY A 44 -2.00 10.85 -3.07
CA GLY A 44 -2.34 10.68 -4.49
C GLY A 44 -1.10 10.42 -5.35
N GLY A 45 -1.18 10.66 -6.66
CA GLY A 45 -0.08 10.45 -7.61
C GLY A 45 1.08 11.46 -7.51
N GLY A 46 1.01 12.50 -6.67
CA GLY A 46 2.02 13.54 -6.56
C GLY A 46 3.27 13.11 -5.78
N GLU A 47 4.39 13.78 -6.05
CA GLU A 47 5.65 13.57 -5.34
C GLU A 47 5.66 14.13 -3.91
N ARG A 48 4.76 15.04 -3.59
CA ARG A 48 4.65 15.70 -2.29
C ARG A 48 3.21 15.95 -1.93
N GLY A 49 2.91 15.92 -0.64
CA GLY A 49 1.57 16.19 -0.16
C GLY A 49 1.48 16.11 1.36
N SER A 50 0.25 16.25 1.83
CA SER A 50 -0.10 16.01 3.23
C SER A 50 -1.12 14.89 3.28
N PHE A 51 -1.13 14.13 4.37
CA PHE A 51 -2.05 13.03 4.55
C PHE A 51 -2.68 13.04 5.94
N ALA A 52 -3.79 12.31 6.06
CA ALA A 52 -4.41 12.00 7.33
C ALA A 52 -4.82 10.53 7.39
N VAL A 53 -4.66 9.91 8.57
CA VAL A 53 -5.05 8.52 8.86
C VAL A 53 -5.54 8.41 10.30
N GLY A 54 -6.84 8.15 10.47
CA GLY A 54 -7.46 8.16 11.79
C GLY A 54 -7.26 9.52 12.49
N GLN A 55 -6.59 9.51 13.65
CA GLN A 55 -6.28 10.71 14.43
C GLN A 55 -4.84 11.22 14.20
N ASN A 56 -4.17 10.73 13.18
CA ASN A 56 -2.80 11.09 12.85
C ASN A 56 -2.76 11.83 11.51
N THR A 57 -1.82 12.76 11.38
CA THR A 57 -1.58 13.56 10.17
C THR A 57 -0.09 13.62 9.87
N GLY A 58 0.24 13.97 8.65
CA GLY A 58 1.62 14.17 8.24
C GLY A 58 1.76 14.81 6.88
N SER A 59 3.00 15.01 6.50
CA SER A 59 3.39 15.42 5.15
C SER A 59 4.37 14.41 4.58
N PHE A 60 4.44 14.31 3.27
CA PHE A 60 5.36 13.40 2.61
C PHE A 60 6.03 14.03 1.39
N SER A 61 7.20 13.49 1.07
CA SER A 61 7.84 13.64 -0.24
C SER A 61 8.40 12.28 -0.66
N ARG A 62 8.31 11.99 -1.96
CA ARG A 62 8.79 10.73 -2.52
C ARG A 62 9.41 10.95 -3.89
N SER A 63 10.29 10.04 -4.27
CA SER A 63 10.94 10.04 -5.57
C SER A 63 11.20 8.61 -6.02
N ALA A 64 11.21 8.41 -7.33
CA ALA A 64 11.67 7.19 -7.95
C ALA A 64 12.50 7.54 -9.18
N THR A 65 13.62 6.84 -9.34
CA THR A 65 14.51 7.01 -10.49
C THR A 65 14.79 5.64 -11.09
N LYS A 66 14.66 5.54 -12.39
CA LYS A 66 15.01 4.36 -13.17
C LYS A 66 16.13 4.74 -14.14
N LEU A 67 17.24 4.03 -14.08
CA LEU A 67 18.34 4.14 -15.02
C LEU A 67 18.48 2.79 -15.74
N SER A 68 18.41 2.82 -17.07
CA SER A 68 18.62 1.64 -17.92
C SER A 68 19.83 1.90 -18.81
N PHE A 69 20.72 0.91 -18.87
CA PHE A 69 21.89 0.93 -19.75
C PHE A 69 21.79 -0.20 -20.77
N PHE A 70 21.63 0.18 -22.06
CA PHE A 70 21.52 -0.75 -23.20
C PHE A 70 20.44 -1.85 -23.02
N ASP A 71 19.36 -1.53 -22.27
CA ASP A 71 18.31 -2.47 -21.91
C ASP A 71 18.76 -3.77 -21.17
N LEU A 72 20.03 -3.81 -20.81
CA LEU A 72 20.65 -4.94 -20.11
C LEU A 72 20.70 -4.73 -18.59
N PHE A 73 21.04 -3.53 -18.15
CA PHE A 73 21.20 -3.21 -16.73
C PHE A 73 20.14 -2.20 -16.32
N ASN A 74 19.34 -2.56 -15.34
CA ASN A 74 18.36 -1.66 -14.75
C ASN A 74 18.73 -1.38 -13.29
N MET A 75 18.72 -0.09 -12.95
CA MET A 75 18.92 0.39 -11.59
C MET A 75 17.71 1.22 -11.22
N ARG A 76 17.03 0.84 -10.14
CA ARG A 76 15.92 1.60 -9.59
C ARG A 76 16.29 2.04 -8.18
N ASP A 77 16.24 3.33 -7.96
CA ASP A 77 16.44 3.95 -6.67
C ASP A 77 15.20 4.78 -6.33
N GLY A 78 14.79 4.76 -5.08
CA GLY A 78 13.63 5.52 -4.62
C GLY A 78 13.81 6.02 -3.21
N GLY A 79 13.04 7.02 -2.86
CA GLY A 79 12.97 7.57 -1.53
C GLY A 79 11.55 7.95 -1.14
N ALA A 80 11.22 7.76 0.11
CA ALA A 80 9.98 8.20 0.71
C ALA A 80 10.28 8.82 2.06
N ASN A 81 10.09 10.14 2.18
CA ASN A 81 10.23 10.84 3.44
C ASN A 81 8.87 11.30 3.91
N PHE A 82 8.57 11.12 5.17
CA PHE A 82 7.32 11.64 5.73
C PHE A 82 7.45 11.99 7.20
N THR A 83 6.56 12.88 7.65
CA THR A 83 6.33 13.15 9.06
C THR A 83 5.03 12.48 9.50
N LEU A 84 4.92 12.10 10.75
CA LEU A 84 3.72 11.50 11.32
C LEU A 84 3.53 12.00 12.73
N GLN A 85 2.39 12.64 13.02
CA GLN A 85 2.05 13.17 14.34
C GLN A 85 0.56 13.00 14.61
N GLY A 86 0.18 12.94 15.87
CA GLY A 86 -1.20 12.81 16.31
C GLY A 86 -1.32 12.01 17.59
N ALA A 87 -2.49 11.39 17.79
CA ALA A 87 -2.80 10.68 19.04
C ALA A 87 -1.83 9.52 19.31
N ASP A 88 -1.44 8.77 18.26
CA ASP A 88 -0.51 7.65 18.38
C ASP A 88 0.96 8.10 18.46
N PHE A 89 1.29 9.28 17.93
CA PHE A 89 2.66 9.79 17.77
C PHE A 89 2.80 11.22 18.31
N GLN A 90 2.58 11.40 19.62
CA GLN A 90 2.54 12.73 20.28
C GLN A 90 3.85 13.53 20.12
N ASN A 91 4.99 12.85 20.14
CA ASN A 91 6.30 13.49 19.96
C ASN A 91 6.67 13.70 18.48
N GLY A 92 5.80 13.28 17.56
CA GLY A 92 6.06 13.29 16.14
C GLY A 92 7.16 12.30 15.72
N LEU A 93 7.02 11.76 14.52
CA LEU A 93 8.07 10.97 13.86
C LEU A 93 8.49 11.69 12.56
N GLN A 94 9.76 11.60 12.25
CA GLN A 94 10.35 11.89 10.95
C GLN A 94 10.90 10.59 10.40
N VAL A 95 10.41 10.18 9.25
CA VAL A 95 10.76 8.91 8.62
C VAL A 95 11.40 9.19 7.29
N ALA A 96 12.57 8.60 7.05
CA ALA A 96 13.30 8.67 5.80
C ALA A 96 13.57 7.25 5.29
N CYS A 97 12.89 6.86 4.23
CA CYS A 97 13.03 5.55 3.62
C CYS A 97 13.83 5.64 2.33
N THR A 98 14.72 4.69 2.12
CA THR A 98 15.47 4.51 0.88
C THR A 98 15.18 3.14 0.29
N MET A 99 15.01 3.09 -1.02
CA MET A 99 14.81 1.86 -1.78
C MET A 99 15.89 1.72 -2.83
N ARG A 100 16.33 0.49 -3.04
CA ARG A 100 17.28 0.11 -4.09
C ARG A 100 16.88 -1.20 -4.72
N GLU A 101 16.99 -1.26 -6.05
CA GLU A 101 16.83 -2.47 -6.83
C GLU A 101 17.84 -2.47 -7.98
N ARG A 102 18.39 -3.63 -8.27
CA ARG A 102 19.34 -3.84 -9.38
C ARG A 102 18.93 -5.08 -10.14
N SER A 103 18.71 -4.96 -11.44
CA SER A 103 18.41 -6.10 -12.30
C SER A 103 19.26 -6.09 -13.57
N VAL A 104 19.44 -7.28 -14.14
CA VAL A 104 20.14 -7.53 -15.39
C VAL A 104 19.23 -8.37 -16.26
N THR A 105 18.94 -7.91 -17.47
CA THR A 105 18.14 -8.66 -18.44
C THR A 105 19.06 -9.24 -19.50
N ILE A 106 19.03 -10.56 -19.67
CA ILE A 106 19.74 -11.27 -20.73
C ILE A 106 18.69 -11.97 -21.58
N ASP A 107 18.56 -11.52 -22.82
CA ASP A 107 17.47 -11.91 -23.72
C ASP A 107 16.09 -11.60 -23.10
N ILE A 108 15.35 -12.64 -22.70
CA ILE A 108 14.02 -12.54 -22.08
C ILE A 108 14.05 -12.88 -20.58
N VAL A 109 15.22 -13.14 -20.01
CA VAL A 109 15.36 -13.53 -18.59
C VAL A 109 15.93 -12.38 -17.79
N GLU A 110 15.18 -11.95 -16.79
CA GLU A 110 15.62 -10.96 -15.80
C GLU A 110 16.26 -11.66 -14.60
N PHE A 111 17.49 -11.24 -14.27
CA PHE A 111 18.20 -11.63 -13.05
C PHE A 111 18.25 -10.42 -12.12
N LYS A 112 17.95 -10.61 -10.84
CA LYS A 112 17.98 -9.56 -9.83
C LYS A 112 19.13 -9.79 -8.84
N PRO A 113 20.39 -9.42 -9.17
CA PRO A 113 21.52 -9.53 -8.24
C PRO A 113 21.35 -8.65 -6.99
N GLY A 114 20.54 -7.62 -7.07
CA GLY A 114 20.12 -6.78 -5.96
C GLY A 114 18.60 -6.66 -5.97
N PRO A 115 17.86 -7.62 -5.40
CA PRO A 115 16.39 -7.53 -5.31
C PRO A 115 15.99 -6.27 -4.55
N MET A 116 14.74 -5.83 -4.76
CA MET A 116 14.21 -4.63 -4.12
C MET A 116 14.36 -4.72 -2.60
N ALA A 117 14.94 -3.68 -2.01
CA ALA A 117 15.07 -3.51 -0.57
C ALA A 117 14.73 -2.06 -0.19
N LEU A 118 13.77 -1.91 0.72
CA LEU A 118 13.36 -0.67 1.35
C LEU A 118 13.76 -0.70 2.81
N GLY A 119 14.49 0.30 3.27
CA GLY A 119 14.84 0.48 4.68
C GLY A 119 14.53 1.91 5.12
N CYS A 120 14.05 2.09 6.35
CA CYS A 120 13.65 3.38 6.88
C CYS A 120 14.41 3.74 8.16
N ASP A 121 14.99 4.93 8.17
CA ASP A 121 15.48 5.60 9.37
C ASP A 121 14.37 6.42 10.01
N VAL A 122 14.15 6.24 11.30
CA VAL A 122 13.08 6.92 12.04
C VAL A 122 13.68 7.78 13.15
N ARG A 123 13.22 9.02 13.25
CA ARG A 123 13.60 9.97 14.30
C ARG A 123 12.39 10.48 15.05
N SER A 124 12.53 10.67 16.34
CA SER A 124 11.55 11.33 17.20
C SER A 124 12.25 12.39 18.03
N GLY A 125 11.75 13.63 18.05
CA GLY A 125 12.39 14.74 18.75
C GLY A 125 13.84 15.02 18.26
N GLY A 126 14.16 14.71 16.99
CA GLY A 126 15.48 14.89 16.41
C GLY A 126 16.50 13.76 16.71
N GLN A 127 16.15 12.80 17.57
CA GLN A 127 16.99 11.64 17.91
C GLN A 127 16.53 10.40 17.15
N ILE A 128 17.47 9.47 16.91
CA ILE A 128 17.14 8.16 16.33
C ILE A 128 16.19 7.44 17.29
N ALA A 129 15.02 7.09 16.78
CA ALA A 129 14.03 6.31 17.53
C ALA A 129 14.33 4.81 17.42
N PRO A 130 14.03 4.00 18.47
CA PRO A 130 14.14 2.55 18.42
C PRO A 130 12.99 1.94 17.59
N VAL A 131 12.90 2.36 16.35
CA VAL A 131 11.88 1.95 15.38
C VAL A 131 12.59 1.39 14.17
N MET A 132 12.12 0.26 13.68
CA MET A 132 12.62 -0.39 12.47
C MET A 132 11.47 -0.57 11.49
N LEU A 133 11.72 -0.29 10.23
CA LEU A 133 10.83 -0.67 9.13
C LEU A 133 11.69 -1.06 7.93
N GLU A 134 11.55 -2.29 7.51
CA GLU A 134 12.26 -2.87 6.37
C GLU A 134 11.31 -3.70 5.54
N VAL A 135 11.42 -3.59 4.21
CA VAL A 135 10.68 -4.43 3.25
C VAL A 135 11.62 -4.79 2.12
N GLN A 136 11.61 -6.03 1.72
CA GLN A 136 12.42 -6.54 0.62
C GLN A 136 11.64 -7.49 -0.28
N GLU A 137 12.09 -7.63 -1.51
CA GLU A 137 11.59 -8.65 -2.40
C GLU A 137 11.90 -10.04 -1.81
N ALA A 138 10.90 -10.88 -1.71
CA ALA A 138 11.09 -12.27 -1.33
C ALA A 138 11.71 -13.05 -2.50
N ALA A 139 12.34 -14.17 -2.21
CA ALA A 139 12.83 -15.06 -3.26
C ALA A 139 11.71 -15.39 -4.25
N ALA A 140 12.03 -15.33 -5.55
CA ALA A 140 11.09 -15.63 -6.61
C ALA A 140 10.48 -17.01 -6.40
N ASP A 141 9.17 -17.09 -6.45
CA ASP A 141 8.45 -18.34 -6.55
C ASP A 141 8.05 -18.60 -8.02
N PHE A 142 7.51 -19.80 -8.28
CA PHE A 142 7.06 -20.17 -9.62
C PHE A 142 5.84 -19.40 -10.14
N THR A 143 5.34 -18.42 -9.35
CA THR A 143 4.10 -17.71 -9.66
C THR A 143 4.30 -16.38 -10.40
N ASN A 144 5.55 -15.97 -10.63
CA ASN A 144 5.91 -14.70 -11.27
C ASN A 144 5.35 -13.45 -10.53
N ARG A 145 5.13 -13.56 -9.21
CA ARG A 145 4.62 -12.48 -8.38
C ARG A 145 5.77 -11.74 -7.74
N GLU A 146 5.67 -10.44 -7.70
CA GLU A 146 6.62 -9.58 -6.99
C GLU A 146 6.34 -9.57 -5.49
N GLN A 147 6.64 -10.69 -4.83
CA GLN A 147 6.38 -10.84 -3.41
C GLN A 147 7.27 -9.93 -2.59
N ARG A 148 6.69 -9.30 -1.56
CA ARG A 148 7.39 -8.46 -0.60
C ARG A 148 7.24 -9.04 0.79
N ARG A 149 8.34 -9.04 1.54
CA ARG A 149 8.38 -9.42 2.96
C ARG A 149 9.18 -8.40 3.74
N GLY A 150 8.84 -8.21 5.00
CA GLY A 150 9.53 -7.25 5.82
C GLY A 150 9.13 -7.34 7.27
N ARG A 151 9.55 -6.33 8.01
CA ARG A 151 9.23 -6.20 9.43
C ARG A 151 9.11 -4.74 9.82
N VAL A 152 8.18 -4.46 10.71
CA VAL A 152 8.08 -3.19 11.43
C VAL A 152 8.17 -3.45 12.92
N MET A 153 8.91 -2.60 13.62
CA MET A 153 9.01 -2.64 15.09
C MET A 153 8.84 -1.22 15.64
N VAL A 154 7.90 -1.07 16.58
CA VAL A 154 7.60 0.20 17.27
C VAL A 154 7.26 -0.11 18.72
N ASP A 155 7.87 0.57 19.68
CA ASP A 155 7.57 0.45 21.13
C ASP A 155 7.56 -1.01 21.61
N GLY A 156 8.43 -1.85 21.07
CA GLY A 156 8.52 -3.28 21.39
C GLY A 156 7.49 -4.18 20.67
N ALA A 157 6.53 -3.63 19.96
CA ALA A 157 5.68 -4.39 19.05
C ALA A 157 6.43 -4.68 17.75
N ALA A 158 6.60 -5.95 17.42
CA ALA A 158 7.19 -6.40 16.16
C ALA A 158 6.12 -7.11 15.33
N LEU A 159 5.93 -6.65 14.09
CA LEU A 159 5.00 -7.24 13.13
C LEU A 159 5.77 -7.60 11.86
N ASP A 160 5.56 -8.80 11.35
CA ASP A 160 6.05 -9.21 10.04
C ASP A 160 5.14 -8.62 8.96
N ILE A 161 5.74 -8.15 7.85
CA ILE A 161 5.04 -7.56 6.71
C ILE A 161 5.04 -8.58 5.58
N ARG A 162 3.88 -8.80 4.98
CA ARG A 162 3.72 -9.67 3.81
C ARG A 162 2.83 -9.02 2.77
N SER A 163 3.26 -9.02 1.51
CA SER A 163 2.41 -8.58 0.39
C SER A 163 1.22 -9.52 0.17
N VAL A 164 0.13 -8.95 -0.31
CA VAL A 164 -1.09 -9.65 -0.74
C VAL A 164 -1.32 -9.34 -2.21
N HIS A 165 -1.55 -10.36 -2.99
CA HIS A 165 -1.77 -10.28 -4.44
C HIS A 165 -3.19 -10.71 -4.84
N GLU A 166 -3.90 -11.30 -3.90
CA GLU A 166 -5.24 -11.79 -4.09
C GLU A 166 -6.25 -10.63 -4.09
N ILE A 167 -7.15 -10.66 -5.09
CA ILE A 167 -8.28 -9.73 -5.21
C ILE A 167 -9.50 -10.38 -4.55
N ALA A 168 -10.22 -9.62 -3.73
CA ALA A 168 -11.47 -10.08 -3.12
C ALA A 168 -12.49 -10.48 -4.21
N GLY A 169 -12.98 -11.74 -4.13
CA GLY A 169 -13.95 -12.25 -5.09
C GLY A 169 -13.37 -12.66 -6.46
N SER A 170 -12.05 -12.62 -6.66
CA SER A 170 -11.39 -13.08 -7.88
C SER A 170 -10.58 -14.35 -7.65
N ALA A 171 -10.55 -15.23 -8.65
CA ALA A 171 -9.66 -16.38 -8.66
C ALA A 171 -8.24 -16.04 -9.17
N PHE A 172 -8.06 -14.86 -9.75
CA PHE A 172 -6.80 -14.46 -10.37
C PHE A 172 -6.11 -13.41 -9.52
N PRO A 173 -4.90 -13.67 -9.01
CA PRO A 173 -4.09 -12.70 -8.31
C PRO A 173 -3.40 -11.74 -9.27
N THR A 174 -2.89 -10.64 -8.73
CA THR A 174 -2.04 -9.68 -9.44
C THR A 174 -0.55 -10.06 -9.38
N SER A 175 0.25 -9.60 -10.34
CA SER A 175 1.72 -9.69 -10.26
C SER A 175 2.27 -8.73 -9.21
N ALA A 176 1.81 -7.48 -9.19
CA ALA A 176 2.16 -6.47 -8.21
C ALA A 176 1.33 -6.61 -6.92
N PRO A 177 1.85 -6.18 -5.76
CA PRO A 177 1.10 -6.17 -4.52
C PRO A 177 -0.18 -5.32 -4.60
N MET A 178 -1.32 -5.88 -4.22
CA MET A 178 -2.57 -5.15 -3.98
C MET A 178 -2.53 -4.38 -2.66
N GLY A 179 -1.75 -4.87 -1.72
CA GLY A 179 -1.59 -4.33 -0.40
C GLY A 179 -0.73 -5.23 0.47
N TYR A 180 -0.78 -5.00 1.77
CA TYR A 180 0.07 -5.70 2.74
C TYR A 180 -0.70 -6.09 3.99
N VAL A 181 -0.29 -7.20 4.59
CA VAL A 181 -0.77 -7.67 5.89
C VAL A 181 0.38 -7.61 6.88
N PHE A 182 0.07 -7.18 8.10
CA PHE A 182 0.99 -7.09 9.22
C PHE A 182 0.64 -8.16 10.23
N GLU A 183 1.57 -9.08 10.48
CA GLU A 183 1.32 -10.32 11.22
C GLU A 183 2.20 -10.41 12.46
N ARG A 184 1.65 -10.98 13.53
CA ARG A 184 2.42 -11.43 14.69
C ARG A 184 2.24 -12.94 14.83
N ASN A 185 3.36 -13.67 14.73
CA ASN A 185 3.34 -15.13 14.80
C ASN A 185 2.33 -15.76 13.82
N GLY A 186 2.21 -15.23 12.61
CA GLY A 186 1.28 -15.71 11.60
C GLY A 186 -0.17 -15.28 11.77
N VAL A 187 -0.48 -14.46 12.77
CA VAL A 187 -1.83 -13.91 12.98
C VAL A 187 -1.85 -12.47 12.50
N ALA A 188 -2.80 -12.15 11.61
CA ALA A 188 -2.95 -10.79 11.09
C ALA A 188 -3.43 -9.84 12.17
N ILE A 189 -2.63 -8.81 12.46
CA ILE A 189 -2.89 -7.72 13.41
C ILE A 189 -3.41 -6.48 12.69
N GLY A 190 -2.99 -6.28 11.45
CA GLY A 190 -3.42 -5.17 10.62
C GLY A 190 -3.05 -5.37 9.17
N GLY A 191 -3.33 -4.37 8.34
CA GLY A 191 -2.98 -4.38 6.93
C GLY A 191 -3.27 -3.06 6.26
N VAL A 192 -2.89 -2.94 5.01
CA VAL A 192 -3.19 -1.81 4.14
C VAL A 192 -3.56 -2.30 2.74
N ASP A 193 -4.68 -1.86 2.23
CA ASP A 193 -5.05 -1.96 0.82
C ASP A 193 -4.55 -0.71 0.11
N LEU A 194 -3.84 -0.85 -1.00
CA LEU A 194 -3.26 0.26 -1.76
C LEU A 194 -4.11 0.68 -2.96
N ASN A 195 -5.20 -0.02 -3.23
CA ASN A 195 -6.04 0.24 -4.39
C ASN A 195 -7.09 1.32 -4.10
N ASN A 196 -7.44 2.09 -5.13
CA ASN A 196 -8.51 3.11 -5.09
C ASN A 196 -8.38 4.14 -3.96
N GLY A 197 -7.15 4.44 -3.58
CA GLY A 197 -6.83 5.22 -2.40
C GLY A 197 -6.53 4.31 -1.21
N PRO A 198 -5.38 4.50 -0.56
CA PRO A 198 -4.95 3.58 0.47
C PRO A 198 -5.88 3.60 1.69
N ALA A 199 -6.15 2.41 2.23
CA ALA A 199 -6.94 2.24 3.44
C ALA A 199 -6.30 1.19 4.36
N MET A 200 -6.12 1.54 5.62
CA MET A 200 -5.59 0.60 6.61
C MET A 200 -6.70 -0.13 7.35
N PHE A 201 -6.36 -1.29 7.89
CA PHE A 201 -7.21 -2.12 8.73
C PHE A 201 -6.46 -2.49 10.01
N GLU A 202 -7.18 -2.59 11.11
CA GLU A 202 -6.64 -3.00 12.40
C GLU A 202 -7.54 -4.08 12.99
N ALA A 203 -6.96 -5.18 13.46
CA ALA A 203 -7.71 -6.27 14.07
C ALA A 203 -8.35 -5.78 15.38
N PRO A 204 -9.57 -6.22 15.70
CA PRO A 204 -10.20 -5.91 16.97
C PRO A 204 -9.31 -6.36 18.14
N GLY A 205 -9.09 -5.46 19.10
CA GLY A 205 -8.27 -5.73 20.28
C GLY A 205 -6.76 -5.61 20.10
N ALA A 206 -6.28 -5.06 18.97
CA ALA A 206 -4.88 -4.71 18.82
C ALA A 206 -4.42 -3.75 19.93
N SER A 207 -3.20 -3.95 20.45
CA SER A 207 -2.64 -3.10 21.50
C SER A 207 -2.28 -1.71 20.94
N ALA A 208 -2.06 -0.72 21.81
CA ALA A 208 -1.61 0.60 21.38
C ALA A 208 -0.26 0.55 20.62
N ALA A 209 0.65 -0.33 21.03
CA ALA A 209 1.93 -0.52 20.33
C ALA A 209 1.72 -1.18 18.95
N ASP A 210 0.78 -2.15 18.85
CA ASP A 210 0.40 -2.74 17.56
C ASP A 210 -0.18 -1.71 16.62
N ARG A 211 -1.10 -0.86 17.09
CA ARG A 211 -1.71 0.20 16.31
C ARG A 211 -0.64 1.14 15.76
N LYS A 212 0.32 1.57 16.57
CA LYS A 212 1.44 2.40 16.11
C LYS A 212 2.24 1.72 14.99
N ALA A 213 2.54 0.43 15.14
CA ALA A 213 3.27 -0.33 14.13
C ALA A 213 2.46 -0.45 12.83
N VAL A 214 1.14 -0.72 12.94
CA VAL A 214 0.22 -0.79 11.78
C VAL A 214 0.14 0.55 11.07
N VAL A 215 -0.07 1.67 11.79
CA VAL A 215 -0.16 3.01 11.21
C VAL A 215 1.15 3.38 10.51
N LEU A 216 2.30 3.17 11.16
CA LEU A 216 3.60 3.48 10.58
C LEU A 216 3.85 2.70 9.29
N ALA A 217 3.63 1.38 9.31
CA ALA A 217 3.83 0.53 8.14
C ALA A 217 2.84 0.86 7.01
N ALA A 218 1.57 1.08 7.34
CA ALA A 218 0.55 1.45 6.37
C ALA A 218 0.87 2.77 5.66
N VAL A 219 1.27 3.80 6.40
CA VAL A 219 1.67 5.09 5.83
C VAL A 219 2.93 4.94 4.98
N ALA A 220 3.97 4.27 5.49
CA ALA A 220 5.23 4.09 4.76
C ALA A 220 5.01 3.40 3.41
N LEU A 221 4.23 2.31 3.39
CA LEU A 221 3.92 1.55 2.18
C LEU A 221 2.96 2.29 1.23
N SER A 222 2.12 3.19 1.76
CA SER A 222 1.25 4.05 0.94
C SER A 222 2.00 5.22 0.31
N VAL A 223 3.00 5.76 1.00
CA VAL A 223 3.85 6.84 0.47
C VAL A 223 4.88 6.29 -0.50
N PHE A 224 5.42 5.12 -0.24
CA PHE A 224 6.44 4.48 -1.08
C PHE A 224 5.89 4.14 -2.48
N TRP A 225 6.67 4.44 -3.51
CA TRP A 225 6.42 3.98 -4.87
C TRP A 225 7.13 2.66 -5.12
N ASP A 226 6.41 1.56 -4.97
CA ASP A 226 6.95 0.24 -5.29
C ASP A 226 7.21 0.14 -6.81
N PRO A 227 8.42 -0.25 -7.24
CA PRO A 227 8.74 -0.45 -8.66
C PRO A 227 7.76 -1.38 -9.38
N ALA A 228 7.23 -2.39 -8.69
CA ALA A 228 6.22 -3.29 -9.22
C ALA A 228 4.94 -2.59 -9.69
N ASN A 229 4.61 -1.43 -9.12
CA ASN A 229 3.40 -0.67 -9.44
C ASN A 229 3.65 0.50 -10.42
N ILE A 230 4.92 0.83 -10.71
CA ILE A 230 5.26 1.95 -11.60
C ILE A 230 5.32 1.49 -13.06
N ASP A 231 5.69 0.24 -13.29
CA ASP A 231 5.86 -0.36 -14.62
C ASP A 231 4.60 -1.15 -15.09
N ALA A 232 3.50 -1.12 -14.34
CA ALA A 232 2.27 -1.85 -14.62
C ALA A 232 1.29 -1.08 -15.52
#